data_6d7152c3f17b484381806ad200a54d50
#
_entry.id   6d7152c3f17b484381806ad200a54d50
#
_cell.length_a   1.000
_cell.length_b   1.000
_cell.length_c   1.000
_cell.angle_alpha   90.00
_cell.angle_beta   90.00
_cell.angle_gamma   90.00
#
_symmetry.space_group_name_H-M   'P 1'
#
loop_
_entity.id
_entity.type
_entity.pdbx_description
1 polymer ?
#
loop_
_entity_poly.entity_id
_entity_poly.type
_entity_poly.pdbx_seq_one_letter_code
_entity_poly.pdbx_strand_id
1 'polypeptide(L)'
;MELRQLEYFAAICKEMHFSKAAENLCTTQSNLSQQIKFLENELGLPLFDRIGKRIALTEAGKILLEQSRLIFERIDYIQGAIADLKKMEGGRLDIGILPGDGDLLFDALLVDFHRAYPKLSISVTESTDVYEQVAAGTRDLGVTTVPIKTDERIAIIPLFHEEFALAIRSDHPLAKSKAIPFEQLQQLRMVMFSPEHQITKVIQSCCQDQGISIDNPIVTSTLSTLLTLVEQGIGACILPRLLLDFLNRENISAVKLLNPTPSQDICIIYRTDRFMGQAAKLFIDVLQTYIQSVMDRTQRSLG
;
A
#
# COMPACT_ATOMS: atom_id res chain seq x y z
N MET A 1 -23.19 14.54 -26.27
CA MET A 1 -22.00 13.99 -25.57
C MET A 1 -22.29 12.57 -25.14
N GLU A 2 -21.53 11.60 -25.64
CA GLU A 2 -21.69 10.18 -25.38
C GLU A 2 -20.53 9.65 -24.51
N LEU A 3 -20.76 8.61 -23.69
CA LEU A 3 -19.71 8.00 -22.87
C LEU A 3 -18.50 7.56 -23.70
N ARG A 4 -18.74 7.01 -24.89
CA ARG A 4 -17.67 6.58 -25.80
C ARG A 4 -16.78 7.74 -26.26
N GLN A 5 -17.34 8.93 -26.42
CA GLN A 5 -16.57 10.12 -26.76
C GLN A 5 -15.69 10.57 -25.60
N LEU A 6 -16.18 10.44 -24.35
CA LEU A 6 -15.37 10.69 -23.15
C LEU A 6 -14.25 9.67 -22.98
N GLU A 7 -14.49 8.37 -23.28
CA GLU A 7 -13.45 7.34 -23.29
C GLU A 7 -12.35 7.66 -24.31
N TYR A 8 -12.74 8.07 -25.51
CA TYR A 8 -11.81 8.46 -26.56
C TYR A 8 -10.99 9.69 -26.15
N PHE A 9 -11.65 10.67 -25.57
CA PHE A 9 -11.01 11.87 -25.06
C PHE A 9 -9.99 11.54 -23.94
N ALA A 10 -10.39 10.76 -22.96
CA ALA A 10 -9.52 10.34 -21.84
C ALA A 10 -8.30 9.54 -22.32
N ALA A 11 -8.48 8.64 -23.30
CA ALA A 11 -7.37 7.88 -23.87
C ALA A 11 -6.36 8.79 -24.61
N ILE A 12 -6.83 9.80 -25.33
CA ILE A 12 -5.94 10.77 -25.98
C ILE A 12 -5.18 11.59 -24.92
N CYS A 13 -5.84 11.99 -23.83
CA CYS A 13 -5.20 12.71 -22.74
C CYS A 13 -4.10 11.89 -22.07
N LYS A 14 -4.30 10.58 -21.93
CA LYS A 14 -3.31 9.66 -21.35
C LYS A 14 -2.06 9.50 -22.22
N GLU A 15 -2.26 9.33 -23.53
CA GLU A 15 -1.17 9.08 -24.48
C GLU A 15 -0.56 10.38 -25.04
N MET A 16 -1.26 11.49 -24.95
CA MET A 16 -0.94 12.77 -25.62
C MET A 16 -0.61 12.58 -27.10
N HIS A 17 -1.23 11.56 -27.74
CA HIS A 17 -0.98 11.17 -29.12
C HIS A 17 -2.17 10.41 -29.73
N PHE A 18 -2.80 10.95 -30.77
CA PHE A 18 -4.01 10.37 -31.37
C PHE A 18 -3.80 8.96 -31.93
N SER A 19 -2.69 8.68 -32.60
CA SER A 19 -2.46 7.35 -33.20
C SER A 19 -2.26 6.28 -32.13
N LYS A 20 -1.50 6.57 -31.08
CA LYS A 20 -1.31 5.63 -29.96
C LYS A 20 -2.62 5.38 -29.20
N ALA A 21 -3.41 6.43 -28.95
CA ALA A 21 -4.71 6.27 -28.33
C ALA A 21 -5.66 5.43 -29.18
N ALA A 22 -5.62 5.58 -30.52
CA ALA A 22 -6.41 4.78 -31.44
C ALA A 22 -6.01 3.30 -31.44
N GLU A 23 -4.71 3.00 -31.40
CA GLU A 23 -4.19 1.64 -31.27
C GLU A 23 -4.68 0.98 -29.97
N ASN A 24 -4.56 1.67 -28.84
CA ASN A 24 -5.00 1.17 -27.53
C ASN A 24 -6.52 0.89 -27.47
N LEU A 25 -7.30 1.66 -28.22
CA LEU A 25 -8.77 1.52 -28.28
C LEU A 25 -9.25 0.63 -29.44
N CYS A 26 -8.34 -0.04 -30.15
CA CYS A 26 -8.66 -0.89 -31.31
C CYS A 26 -9.52 -0.16 -32.34
N THR A 27 -9.22 1.14 -32.63
CA THR A 27 -9.92 1.97 -33.58
C THR A 27 -8.95 2.67 -34.56
N THR A 28 -9.47 3.43 -35.51
CA THR A 28 -8.63 4.21 -36.42
C THR A 28 -8.43 5.64 -35.92
N GLN A 29 -7.26 6.19 -36.18
CA GLN A 29 -6.96 7.60 -35.82
C GLN A 29 -7.94 8.60 -36.46
N SER A 30 -8.44 8.32 -37.68
CA SER A 30 -9.44 9.12 -38.36
C SER A 30 -10.78 9.13 -37.62
N ASN A 31 -11.25 7.94 -37.18
CA ASN A 31 -12.48 7.83 -36.39
C ASN A 31 -12.33 8.57 -35.05
N LEU A 32 -11.22 8.34 -34.34
CA LEU A 32 -10.95 9.02 -33.08
C LEU A 32 -10.95 10.53 -33.20
N SER A 33 -10.27 11.05 -34.23
CA SER A 33 -10.23 12.50 -34.54
C SER A 33 -11.61 13.07 -34.87
N GLN A 34 -12.43 12.30 -35.60
CA GLN A 34 -13.79 12.71 -35.95
C GLN A 34 -14.69 12.76 -34.71
N GLN A 35 -14.61 11.78 -33.83
CA GLN A 35 -15.42 11.76 -32.60
C GLN A 35 -15.05 12.91 -31.66
N ILE A 36 -13.77 13.22 -31.53
CA ILE A 36 -13.34 14.40 -30.75
C ILE A 36 -13.87 15.69 -31.38
N LYS A 37 -13.81 15.81 -32.71
CA LYS A 37 -14.34 16.99 -33.39
C LYS A 37 -15.86 17.15 -33.20
N PHE A 38 -16.62 16.05 -33.16
CA PHE A 38 -18.05 16.10 -32.83
C PHE A 38 -18.26 16.57 -31.38
N LEU A 39 -17.47 16.10 -30.46
CA LEU A 39 -17.53 16.50 -29.07
C LEU A 39 -17.17 17.97 -28.88
N GLU A 40 -16.11 18.48 -29.55
CA GLU A 40 -15.73 19.88 -29.55
C GLU A 40 -16.81 20.78 -30.14
N ASN A 41 -17.43 20.34 -31.26
CA ASN A 41 -18.53 21.09 -31.88
C ASN A 41 -19.77 21.17 -30.97
N GLU A 42 -20.09 20.09 -30.24
CA GLU A 42 -21.20 20.07 -29.28
C GLU A 42 -20.94 20.97 -28.07
N LEU A 43 -19.72 20.99 -27.58
CA LEU A 43 -19.31 21.84 -26.46
C LEU A 43 -19.05 23.31 -26.86
N GLY A 44 -18.89 23.57 -28.17
CA GLY A 44 -18.60 24.90 -28.71
C GLY A 44 -17.17 25.39 -28.45
N LEU A 45 -16.28 24.57 -27.91
CA LEU A 45 -14.91 24.90 -27.57
C LEU A 45 -13.95 23.80 -27.98
N PRO A 46 -12.72 24.11 -28.44
CA PRO A 46 -11.69 23.09 -28.65
C PRO A 46 -11.22 22.52 -27.32
N LEU A 47 -10.98 21.20 -27.30
CA LEU A 47 -10.45 20.48 -26.14
C LEU A 47 -8.94 20.32 -26.21
N PHE A 48 -8.38 20.34 -27.42
CA PHE A 48 -6.95 20.22 -27.67
C PHE A 48 -6.41 21.40 -28.50
N ASP A 49 -5.28 21.94 -28.08
CA ASP A 49 -4.45 22.84 -28.88
C ASP A 49 -3.42 22.02 -29.65
N ARG A 50 -3.20 22.40 -30.91
CA ARG A 50 -2.16 21.84 -31.79
C ARG A 50 -0.96 22.76 -31.81
N ILE A 51 0.10 22.39 -31.13
CA ILE A 51 1.36 23.14 -31.10
C ILE A 51 2.39 22.40 -31.96
N GLY A 52 2.39 22.66 -33.24
CA GLY A 52 3.21 21.96 -34.23
C GLY A 52 2.83 20.48 -34.34
N LYS A 53 3.76 19.57 -33.96
CA LYS A 53 3.51 18.10 -33.91
C LYS A 53 3.01 17.59 -32.55
N ARG A 54 2.86 18.44 -31.55
CA ARG A 54 2.39 18.11 -30.22
C ARG A 54 0.96 18.55 -30.01
N ILE A 55 0.27 17.88 -29.11
CA ILE A 55 -1.06 18.30 -28.63
C ILE A 55 -0.93 18.70 -27.16
N ALA A 56 -1.72 19.69 -26.78
CA ALA A 56 -1.87 20.12 -25.39
C ALA A 56 -3.36 20.24 -25.06
N LEU A 57 -3.74 20.13 -23.82
CA LEU A 57 -5.12 20.36 -23.37
C LEU A 57 -5.38 21.87 -23.29
N THR A 58 -6.53 22.29 -23.81
CA THR A 58 -7.09 23.62 -23.51
C THR A 58 -7.63 23.67 -22.08
N GLU A 59 -8.04 24.85 -21.61
CA GLU A 59 -8.76 24.96 -20.32
C GLU A 59 -10.07 24.17 -20.34
N ALA A 60 -10.82 24.19 -21.43
CA ALA A 60 -12.01 23.35 -21.60
C ALA A 60 -11.67 21.86 -21.56
N GLY A 61 -10.53 21.46 -22.17
CA GLY A 61 -10.03 20.09 -22.10
C GLY A 61 -9.67 19.67 -20.67
N LYS A 62 -9.03 20.52 -19.87
CA LYS A 62 -8.70 20.22 -18.48
C LYS A 62 -9.96 19.99 -17.65
N ILE A 63 -10.95 20.89 -17.78
CA ILE A 63 -12.24 20.75 -17.09
C ILE A 63 -12.92 19.43 -17.49
N LEU A 64 -12.98 19.14 -18.79
CA LEU A 64 -13.63 17.92 -19.26
C LEU A 64 -12.90 16.67 -18.77
N LEU A 65 -11.56 16.66 -18.72
CA LEU A 65 -10.79 15.53 -18.22
C LEU A 65 -11.10 15.23 -16.75
N GLU A 66 -11.13 16.26 -15.92
CA GLU A 66 -11.48 16.14 -14.51
C GLU A 66 -12.89 15.58 -14.33
N GLN A 67 -13.87 16.15 -15.03
CA GLN A 67 -15.26 15.70 -14.91
C GLN A 67 -15.50 14.33 -15.55
N SER A 68 -14.81 14.01 -16.65
CA SER A 68 -14.89 12.66 -17.26
C SER A 68 -14.42 11.57 -16.28
N ARG A 69 -13.38 11.85 -15.51
CA ARG A 69 -12.89 10.92 -14.48
C ARG A 69 -13.97 10.62 -13.44
N LEU A 70 -14.66 11.63 -12.95
CA LEU A 70 -15.76 11.47 -12.00
C LEU A 70 -16.93 10.66 -12.60
N ILE A 71 -17.24 10.86 -13.88
CA ILE A 71 -18.27 10.10 -14.57
C ILE A 71 -17.89 8.61 -14.65
N PHE A 72 -16.66 8.28 -15.04
CA PHE A 72 -16.20 6.88 -15.08
C PHE A 72 -16.19 6.24 -13.71
N GLU A 73 -15.73 6.94 -12.67
CA GLU A 73 -15.80 6.47 -11.29
C GLU A 73 -17.24 6.14 -10.86
N ARG A 74 -18.23 6.92 -11.29
CA ARG A 74 -19.65 6.65 -11.01
C ARG A 74 -20.20 5.47 -11.78
N ILE A 75 -19.74 5.26 -13.01
CA ILE A 75 -20.12 4.07 -13.80
C ILE A 75 -19.54 2.81 -13.15
N ASP A 76 -18.27 2.84 -12.78
CA ASP A 76 -17.63 1.73 -12.06
C ASP A 76 -18.35 1.42 -10.75
N TYR A 77 -18.74 2.46 -9.99
CA TYR A 77 -19.56 2.31 -8.79
C TYR A 77 -20.90 1.59 -9.08
N ILE A 78 -21.64 2.02 -10.11
CA ILE A 78 -22.92 1.42 -10.48
C ILE A 78 -22.73 -0.04 -10.90
N GLN A 79 -21.71 -0.34 -11.72
CA GLN A 79 -21.41 -1.68 -12.16
C GLN A 79 -21.02 -2.60 -10.99
N GLY A 80 -20.20 -2.09 -10.05
CA GLY A 80 -19.83 -2.78 -8.82
C GLY A 80 -21.06 -3.08 -7.95
N ALA A 81 -21.89 -2.08 -7.70
CA ALA A 81 -23.11 -2.23 -6.90
C ALA A 81 -24.09 -3.24 -7.50
N ILE A 82 -24.28 -3.21 -8.82
CA ILE A 82 -25.14 -4.18 -9.52
C ILE A 82 -24.51 -5.59 -9.53
N ALA A 83 -23.19 -5.66 -9.68
CA ALA A 83 -22.47 -6.94 -9.62
C ALA A 83 -22.59 -7.58 -8.24
N ASP A 84 -22.53 -6.80 -7.17
CA ASP A 84 -22.70 -7.27 -5.79
C ASP A 84 -24.13 -7.78 -5.54
N LEU A 85 -25.14 -7.11 -6.08
CA LEU A 85 -26.54 -7.61 -6.03
C LEU A 85 -26.71 -8.96 -6.75
N LYS A 86 -25.98 -9.17 -7.84
CA LYS A 86 -25.98 -10.45 -8.58
C LYS A 86 -25.11 -11.53 -7.94
N LYS A 87 -24.11 -11.12 -7.15
CA LYS A 87 -23.06 -11.98 -6.60
C LYS A 87 -23.12 -12.08 -5.08
N MET A 88 -24.23 -12.56 -4.51
CA MET A 88 -24.15 -13.21 -3.20
C MET A 88 -23.22 -14.44 -3.22
N GLU A 89 -22.54 -14.71 -4.33
CA GLU A 89 -21.79 -15.96 -4.57
C GLU A 89 -20.33 -15.83 -5.00
N GLY A 90 -19.76 -14.63 -5.11
CA GLY A 90 -18.34 -14.49 -5.45
C GLY A 90 -17.99 -13.05 -5.82
N GLY A 91 -16.97 -12.50 -5.21
CA GLY A 91 -16.41 -11.18 -5.49
C GLY A 91 -14.90 -11.28 -5.72
N ARG A 92 -14.29 -10.18 -6.14
CA ARG A 92 -12.83 -10.02 -6.15
C ARG A 92 -12.47 -8.95 -5.13
N LEU A 93 -11.36 -9.15 -4.44
CA LEU A 93 -10.79 -8.22 -3.49
C LEU A 93 -9.29 -8.09 -3.76
N ASP A 94 -8.86 -6.91 -4.16
CA ASP A 94 -7.46 -6.60 -4.42
C ASP A 94 -6.90 -5.74 -3.27
N ILE A 95 -5.93 -6.30 -2.53
CA ILE A 95 -5.34 -5.68 -1.33
C ILE A 95 -3.87 -5.37 -1.59
N GLY A 96 -3.45 -4.15 -1.29
CA GLY A 96 -2.05 -3.77 -1.18
C GLY A 96 -1.58 -3.84 0.26
N ILE A 97 -0.39 -4.38 0.52
CA ILE A 97 0.22 -4.39 1.85
C ILE A 97 1.68 -3.91 1.77
N LEU A 98 2.20 -3.34 2.85
CA LEU A 98 3.62 -2.99 2.92
C LEU A 98 4.48 -4.26 3.04
N PRO A 99 5.66 -4.29 2.40
CA PRO A 99 6.60 -5.41 2.52
C PRO A 99 7.06 -5.60 3.98
N GLY A 100 7.05 -6.85 4.44
CA GLY A 100 7.56 -7.26 5.74
C GLY A 100 6.60 -7.13 6.93
N ASP A 101 5.54 -6.33 6.82
CA ASP A 101 4.53 -6.20 7.88
C ASP A 101 3.39 -7.23 7.73
N GLY A 102 3.23 -7.76 6.51
CA GLY A 102 2.10 -8.58 6.11
C GLY A 102 2.29 -10.08 6.22
N ASP A 103 3.51 -10.57 6.01
CA ASP A 103 3.73 -11.97 5.66
C ASP A 103 3.12 -12.97 6.66
N LEU A 104 3.18 -12.70 7.94
CA LEU A 104 2.76 -13.68 8.95
C LEU A 104 1.41 -13.36 9.61
N LEU A 105 1.11 -12.07 9.83
CA LEU A 105 -0.18 -11.67 10.38
C LEU A 105 -1.31 -11.89 9.38
N PHE A 106 -1.03 -11.63 8.09
CA PHE A 106 -2.00 -11.82 7.02
C PHE A 106 -2.20 -13.28 6.61
N ASP A 107 -1.19 -14.14 6.69
CA ASP A 107 -1.29 -15.53 6.25
C ASP A 107 -2.38 -16.29 7.01
N ALA A 108 -2.38 -16.22 8.34
CA ALA A 108 -3.40 -16.86 9.16
C ALA A 108 -4.79 -16.26 8.92
N LEU A 109 -4.87 -14.93 8.81
CA LEU A 109 -6.11 -14.22 8.47
C LEU A 109 -6.66 -14.65 7.12
N LEU A 110 -5.81 -14.71 6.08
CA LEU A 110 -6.23 -15.08 4.73
C LEU A 110 -6.74 -16.52 4.66
N VAL A 111 -6.10 -17.44 5.39
CA VAL A 111 -6.56 -18.84 5.49
C VAL A 111 -7.97 -18.89 6.08
N ASP A 112 -8.20 -18.22 7.20
CA ASP A 112 -9.50 -18.25 7.88
C ASP A 112 -10.56 -17.48 7.07
N PHE A 113 -10.20 -16.36 6.45
CA PHE A 113 -11.09 -15.59 5.60
C PHE A 113 -11.50 -16.40 4.35
N HIS A 114 -10.55 -17.06 3.68
CA HIS A 114 -10.86 -17.88 2.52
C HIS A 114 -11.72 -19.11 2.88
N ARG A 115 -11.51 -19.73 4.06
CA ARG A 115 -12.36 -20.82 4.56
C ARG A 115 -13.79 -20.35 4.80
N ALA A 116 -13.97 -19.15 5.34
CA ALA A 116 -15.30 -18.57 5.55
C ALA A 116 -15.97 -18.14 4.24
N TYR A 117 -15.19 -17.69 3.26
CA TYR A 117 -15.68 -17.13 1.98
C TYR A 117 -14.97 -17.76 0.77
N PRO A 118 -15.13 -19.08 0.52
CA PRO A 118 -14.33 -19.82 -0.48
C PRO A 118 -14.61 -19.42 -1.93
N LYS A 119 -15.68 -18.68 -2.18
CA LYS A 119 -16.05 -18.19 -3.52
C LYS A 119 -15.44 -16.82 -3.85
N LEU A 120 -14.82 -16.15 -2.87
CA LEU A 120 -14.13 -14.87 -3.10
C LEU A 120 -12.75 -15.09 -3.73
N SER A 121 -12.47 -14.35 -4.78
CA SER A 121 -11.11 -14.23 -5.33
C SER A 121 -10.37 -13.13 -4.61
N ILE A 122 -9.26 -13.45 -3.94
CA ILE A 122 -8.47 -12.51 -3.17
C ILE A 122 -7.09 -12.40 -3.82
N SER A 123 -6.65 -11.19 -4.05
CA SER A 123 -5.29 -10.88 -4.50
C SER A 123 -4.62 -9.98 -3.45
N VAL A 124 -3.53 -10.45 -2.87
CA VAL A 124 -2.70 -9.65 -1.97
C VAL A 124 -1.38 -9.39 -2.66
N THR A 125 -0.93 -8.14 -2.64
CA THR A 125 0.31 -7.73 -3.30
C THR A 125 1.10 -6.82 -2.37
N GLU A 126 2.35 -7.18 -2.13
CA GLU A 126 3.29 -6.33 -1.43
C GLU A 126 3.79 -5.20 -2.33
N SER A 127 3.81 -3.99 -1.81
CA SER A 127 4.31 -2.82 -2.50
C SER A 127 4.70 -1.71 -1.53
N THR A 128 5.74 -0.95 -1.86
CA THR A 128 6.08 0.31 -1.17
C THR A 128 5.13 1.46 -1.54
N ASP A 129 4.37 1.31 -2.62
CA ASP A 129 3.50 2.33 -3.21
C ASP A 129 2.01 2.01 -2.98
N VAL A 130 1.68 1.41 -1.82
CA VAL A 130 0.31 1.00 -1.47
C VAL A 130 -0.65 2.19 -1.52
N TYR A 131 -0.24 3.34 -0.98
CA TYR A 131 -1.07 4.55 -0.99
C TYR A 131 -1.40 5.00 -2.42
N GLU A 132 -0.40 5.07 -3.29
CA GLU A 132 -0.55 5.47 -4.69
C GLU A 132 -1.43 4.50 -5.47
N GLN A 133 -1.31 3.20 -5.19
CA GLN A 133 -2.13 2.17 -5.83
C GLN A 133 -3.61 2.28 -5.42
N VAL A 134 -3.90 2.54 -4.15
CA VAL A 134 -5.26 2.79 -3.66
C VAL A 134 -5.78 4.10 -4.22
N ALA A 135 -5.00 5.19 -4.18
CA ALA A 135 -5.37 6.48 -4.71
C ALA A 135 -5.67 6.44 -6.22
N ALA A 136 -4.89 5.67 -6.98
CA ALA A 136 -5.14 5.41 -8.41
C ALA A 136 -6.31 4.44 -8.65
N GLY A 137 -6.79 3.75 -7.59
CA GLY A 137 -7.88 2.78 -7.65
C GLY A 137 -7.51 1.47 -8.34
N THR A 138 -6.25 1.11 -8.36
CA THR A 138 -5.76 -0.21 -8.82
C THR A 138 -5.84 -1.25 -7.72
N ARG A 139 -6.09 -0.83 -6.47
CA ARG A 139 -6.36 -1.67 -5.30
C ARG A 139 -7.65 -1.19 -4.63
N ASP A 140 -8.38 -2.14 -4.06
CA ASP A 140 -9.62 -1.85 -3.31
C ASP A 140 -9.29 -1.33 -1.91
N LEU A 141 -8.32 -1.98 -1.26
CA LEU A 141 -7.86 -1.69 0.09
C LEU A 141 -6.32 -1.61 0.12
N GLY A 142 -5.81 -0.83 1.05
CA GLY A 142 -4.39 -0.83 1.41
C GLY A 142 -4.21 -0.99 2.91
N VAL A 143 -3.26 -1.82 3.34
CA VAL A 143 -2.76 -1.85 4.72
C VAL A 143 -1.37 -1.26 4.70
N THR A 144 -1.20 -0.13 5.36
CA THR A 144 -0.01 0.71 5.25
C THR A 144 0.18 1.56 6.50
N THR A 145 1.29 2.28 6.57
CA THR A 145 1.47 3.31 7.59
C THR A 145 0.57 4.51 7.33
N VAL A 146 0.22 5.23 8.40
CA VAL A 146 -0.57 6.46 8.27
C VAL A 146 0.17 7.45 7.37
N PRO A 147 -0.41 7.87 6.25
CA PRO A 147 0.24 8.75 5.29
C PRO A 147 0.36 10.18 5.85
N ILE A 148 1.50 10.83 5.60
CA ILE A 148 1.76 12.22 6.01
C ILE A 148 0.88 13.22 5.25
N LYS A 149 0.57 12.90 3.97
CA LYS A 149 -0.32 13.70 3.13
C LYS A 149 -1.48 12.83 2.70
N THR A 150 -2.69 13.32 2.89
CA THR A 150 -3.92 12.61 2.55
C THR A 150 -4.65 13.32 1.43
N ASP A 151 -5.22 12.54 0.52
CA ASP A 151 -6.25 12.98 -0.42
C ASP A 151 -7.61 12.88 0.27
N GLU A 152 -8.48 13.88 0.14
CA GLU A 152 -9.82 13.88 0.76
C GLU A 152 -10.69 12.67 0.35
N ARG A 153 -10.33 12.03 -0.76
CA ARG A 153 -10.99 10.82 -1.26
C ARG A 153 -10.51 9.53 -0.58
N ILE A 154 -9.48 9.60 0.26
CA ILE A 154 -8.94 8.43 0.96
C ILE A 154 -9.44 8.45 2.40
N ALA A 155 -10.19 7.41 2.78
CA ALA A 155 -10.50 7.12 4.17
C ALA A 155 -9.34 6.36 4.81
N ILE A 156 -9.11 6.65 6.09
CA ILE A 156 -8.09 6.00 6.91
C ILE A 156 -8.79 5.39 8.12
N ILE A 157 -8.61 4.09 8.31
CA ILE A 157 -9.07 3.36 9.50
C ILE A 157 -7.83 2.96 10.29
N PRO A 158 -7.52 3.56 11.46
CA PRO A 158 -6.42 3.14 12.30
C PRO A 158 -6.58 1.67 12.70
N LEU A 159 -5.50 0.90 12.68
CA LEU A 159 -5.48 -0.50 13.13
C LEU A 159 -4.75 -0.64 14.46
N PHE A 160 -3.45 -0.35 14.50
CA PHE A 160 -2.64 -0.47 15.70
C PHE A 160 -1.36 0.36 15.62
N HIS A 161 -0.81 0.67 16.80
CA HIS A 161 0.52 1.23 16.97
C HIS A 161 1.53 0.11 17.11
N GLU A 162 2.62 0.18 16.36
CA GLU A 162 3.66 -0.83 16.31
C GLU A 162 5.01 -0.28 16.76
N GLU A 163 5.56 -0.82 17.84
CA GLU A 163 6.91 -0.52 18.28
C GLU A 163 7.92 -1.48 17.62
N PHE A 164 9.10 -0.97 17.29
CA PHE A 164 10.21 -1.81 16.82
C PHE A 164 11.12 -2.21 17.97
N ALA A 165 11.73 -3.40 17.83
CA ALA A 165 12.70 -3.93 18.74
C ALA A 165 13.98 -4.37 18.01
N LEU A 166 15.08 -4.39 18.72
CA LEU A 166 16.32 -4.98 18.25
C LEU A 166 16.18 -6.50 18.27
N ALA A 167 16.34 -7.12 17.11
CA ALA A 167 16.48 -8.56 16.95
C ALA A 167 17.98 -8.90 16.92
N ILE A 168 18.40 -9.69 17.87
CA ILE A 168 19.81 -10.04 18.07
C ILE A 168 19.91 -11.52 18.45
N ARG A 169 21.05 -12.17 18.15
CA ARG A 169 21.26 -13.57 18.47
C ARG A 169 21.16 -13.79 19.99
N SER A 170 20.46 -14.85 20.42
CA SER A 170 20.10 -15.09 21.83
C SER A 170 21.29 -15.28 22.78
N ASP A 171 22.48 -15.64 22.27
CA ASP A 171 23.72 -15.75 23.07
C ASP A 171 24.50 -14.42 23.18
N HIS A 172 24.06 -13.36 22.47
CA HIS A 172 24.71 -12.07 22.56
C HIS A 172 24.51 -11.42 23.95
N PRO A 173 25.52 -10.73 24.52
CA PRO A 173 25.38 -10.12 25.84
C PRO A 173 24.14 -9.22 26.02
N LEU A 174 23.79 -8.44 24.99
CA LEU A 174 22.62 -7.56 25.01
C LEU A 174 21.28 -8.32 24.97
N ALA A 175 21.26 -9.57 24.54
CA ALA A 175 20.02 -10.37 24.50
C ALA A 175 19.41 -10.58 25.90
N LYS A 176 20.22 -10.46 26.96
CA LYS A 176 19.78 -10.56 28.36
C LYS A 176 19.20 -9.26 28.91
N SER A 177 19.32 -8.15 28.17
CA SER A 177 18.81 -6.86 28.58
C SER A 177 17.32 -6.77 28.23
N LYS A 178 16.50 -6.27 29.17
CA LYS A 178 15.08 -6.00 28.88
C LYS A 178 14.90 -4.87 27.86
N ALA A 179 15.80 -3.89 27.91
CA ALA A 179 15.82 -2.74 27.01
C ALA A 179 17.23 -2.16 26.92
N ILE A 180 17.53 -1.47 25.83
CA ILE A 180 18.77 -0.71 25.62
C ILE A 180 18.45 0.69 25.04
N PRO A 181 19.29 1.70 25.27
CA PRO A 181 19.19 2.98 24.60
C PRO A 181 19.39 2.82 23.08
N PHE A 182 18.63 3.56 22.29
CA PHE A 182 18.74 3.56 20.81
C PHE A 182 20.16 3.93 20.35
N GLU A 183 20.81 4.84 21.02
CA GLU A 183 22.19 5.27 20.78
C GLU A 183 23.19 4.09 20.79
N GLN A 184 22.93 3.03 21.56
CA GLN A 184 23.79 1.85 21.65
C GLN A 184 23.90 1.06 20.35
N LEU A 185 22.97 1.28 19.40
CA LEU A 185 23.02 0.70 18.05
C LEU A 185 24.28 1.05 17.28
N GLN A 186 24.93 2.20 17.57
CA GLN A 186 26.19 2.60 16.94
C GLN A 186 27.34 1.62 17.20
N GLN A 187 27.24 0.82 18.26
CA GLN A 187 28.26 -0.15 18.65
C GLN A 187 28.03 -1.54 18.03
N LEU A 188 26.93 -1.69 17.28
CA LEU A 188 26.52 -2.97 16.70
C LEU A 188 26.73 -2.95 15.19
N ARG A 189 27.10 -4.10 14.65
CA ARG A 189 26.97 -4.34 13.20
C ARG A 189 25.50 -4.63 12.90
N MET A 190 24.92 -3.84 12.01
CA MET A 190 23.51 -3.99 11.68
C MET A 190 23.33 -4.63 10.31
N VAL A 191 22.28 -5.43 10.15
CA VAL A 191 21.75 -5.89 8.87
C VAL A 191 20.42 -5.17 8.67
N MET A 192 20.27 -4.52 7.52
CA MET A 192 19.12 -3.65 7.25
C MET A 192 18.41 -4.07 5.98
N PHE A 193 17.16 -3.68 5.85
CA PHE A 193 16.49 -3.65 4.55
C PHE A 193 17.04 -2.52 3.67
N SER A 194 16.67 -2.53 2.38
CA SER A 194 17.04 -1.46 1.46
C SER A 194 16.56 -0.09 1.95
N PRO A 195 17.17 1.03 1.54
CA PRO A 195 16.78 2.38 1.98
C PRO A 195 15.34 2.75 1.67
N GLU A 196 14.75 2.13 0.64
CA GLU A 196 13.38 2.36 0.20
C GLU A 196 12.35 1.68 1.13
N HIS A 197 12.79 0.68 1.91
CA HIS A 197 11.93 -0.08 2.80
C HIS A 197 11.44 0.79 3.96
N GLN A 198 10.13 0.65 4.31
CA GLN A 198 9.50 1.49 5.32
C GLN A 198 10.20 1.40 6.70
N ILE A 199 10.55 0.19 7.14
CA ILE A 199 11.28 -0.02 8.41
C ILE A 199 12.60 0.76 8.41
N THR A 200 13.36 0.71 7.30
CA THR A 200 14.62 1.44 7.18
C THR A 200 14.42 2.96 7.26
N LYS A 201 13.37 3.48 6.62
CA LYS A 201 13.03 4.91 6.70
C LYS A 201 12.73 5.37 8.11
N VAL A 202 11.96 4.59 8.88
CA VAL A 202 11.66 4.90 10.29
C VAL A 202 12.94 4.93 11.13
N ILE A 203 13.82 3.94 10.95
CA ILE A 203 15.09 3.86 11.68
C ILE A 203 16.00 5.04 11.30
N GLN A 204 16.11 5.36 10.02
CA GLN A 204 16.91 6.48 9.52
C GLN A 204 16.41 7.82 10.06
N SER A 205 15.08 8.02 10.14
CA SER A 205 14.52 9.22 10.79
C SER A 205 14.95 9.32 12.26
N CYS A 206 14.83 8.23 13.03
CA CYS A 206 15.30 8.20 14.41
C CYS A 206 16.82 8.50 14.52
N CYS A 207 17.63 7.96 13.60
CA CYS A 207 19.06 8.22 13.56
C CYS A 207 19.36 9.71 13.30
N GLN A 208 18.66 10.31 12.35
CA GLN A 208 18.81 11.73 12.02
C GLN A 208 18.43 12.63 13.21
N ASP A 209 17.30 12.34 13.87
CA ASP A 209 16.82 13.10 15.02
C ASP A 209 17.78 13.02 16.22
N GLN A 210 18.48 11.89 16.38
CA GLN A 210 19.46 11.67 17.45
C GLN A 210 20.90 12.03 17.05
N GLY A 211 21.15 12.38 15.79
CA GLY A 211 22.49 12.67 15.29
C GLY A 211 23.45 11.48 15.33
N ILE A 212 22.93 10.25 15.19
CA ILE A 212 23.72 9.01 15.20
C ILE A 212 23.85 8.39 13.82
N SER A 213 24.90 7.58 13.65
CA SER A 213 25.13 6.77 12.44
C SER A 213 25.23 5.29 12.81
N ILE A 214 24.56 4.44 12.04
CA ILE A 214 24.54 3.01 12.22
C ILE A 214 25.41 2.36 11.13
N ASP A 215 26.35 1.50 11.53
CA ASP A 215 27.11 0.66 10.61
C ASP A 215 26.24 -0.50 10.10
N ASN A 216 25.94 -0.50 8.79
CA ASN A 216 25.11 -1.50 8.14
C ASN A 216 25.80 -2.10 6.91
N PRO A 217 26.80 -2.97 7.11
CA PRO A 217 27.61 -3.53 6.03
C PRO A 217 26.82 -4.46 5.09
N ILE A 218 25.64 -4.93 5.50
CA ILE A 218 24.79 -5.82 4.70
C ILE A 218 23.38 -5.24 4.59
N VAL A 219 22.92 -5.13 3.36
CA VAL A 219 21.57 -4.73 3.00
C VAL A 219 20.91 -5.89 2.24
N THR A 220 19.68 -6.23 2.61
CA THR A 220 18.88 -7.29 1.96
C THR A 220 17.46 -6.77 1.67
N SER A 221 16.75 -7.45 0.76
CA SER A 221 15.35 -7.16 0.46
C SER A 221 14.38 -8.18 1.07
N THR A 222 14.87 -9.25 1.71
CA THR A 222 14.01 -10.32 2.22
C THR A 222 14.17 -10.53 3.72
N LEU A 223 13.04 -10.71 4.40
CA LEU A 223 12.97 -10.99 5.83
C LEU A 223 13.74 -12.28 6.19
N SER A 224 13.61 -13.33 5.38
CA SER A 224 14.25 -14.62 5.65
C SER A 224 15.79 -14.52 5.64
N THR A 225 16.37 -13.79 4.68
CA THR A 225 17.81 -13.54 4.64
C THR A 225 18.26 -12.72 5.86
N LEU A 226 17.51 -11.68 6.21
CA LEU A 226 17.81 -10.81 7.34
C LEU A 226 17.84 -11.62 8.64
N LEU A 227 16.82 -12.44 8.90
CA LEU A 227 16.75 -13.31 10.09
C LEU A 227 17.88 -14.35 10.11
N THR A 228 18.20 -14.98 8.97
CA THR A 228 19.32 -15.92 8.86
C THR A 228 20.64 -15.26 9.25
N LEU A 229 20.91 -14.05 8.78
CA LEU A 229 22.14 -13.33 9.11
C LEU A 229 22.22 -13.02 10.62
N VAL A 230 21.10 -12.69 11.26
CA VAL A 230 21.03 -12.48 12.71
C VAL A 230 21.29 -13.79 13.47
N GLU A 231 20.65 -14.89 13.08
CA GLU A 231 20.85 -16.21 13.69
C GLU A 231 22.30 -16.71 13.60
N GLN A 232 22.98 -16.37 12.49
CA GLN A 232 24.39 -16.69 12.31
C GLN A 232 25.35 -15.70 13.01
N GLY A 233 24.82 -14.68 13.70
CA GLY A 233 25.61 -13.70 14.44
C GLY A 233 26.41 -12.76 13.57
N ILE A 234 26.04 -12.59 12.30
CA ILE A 234 26.69 -11.66 11.36
C ILE A 234 26.40 -10.21 11.73
N GLY A 235 25.21 -9.94 12.30
CA GLY A 235 24.79 -8.63 12.80
C GLY A 235 23.46 -8.72 13.54
N ALA A 236 22.94 -7.58 13.95
CA ALA A 236 21.61 -7.43 14.51
C ALA A 236 20.71 -6.67 13.53
N CYS A 237 19.41 -6.74 13.70
CA CYS A 237 18.47 -5.94 12.89
C CYS A 237 17.38 -5.32 13.78
N ILE A 238 16.62 -4.40 13.22
CA ILE A 238 15.46 -3.81 13.87
C ILE A 238 14.21 -4.22 13.10
N LEU A 239 13.27 -4.81 13.81
CA LEU A 239 12.02 -5.33 13.25
C LEU A 239 10.84 -4.97 14.16
N PRO A 240 9.60 -5.00 13.62
CA PRO A 240 8.40 -4.89 14.41
C PRO A 240 8.42 -5.88 15.57
N ARG A 241 8.09 -5.40 16.79
CA ARG A 241 8.05 -6.26 17.97
C ARG A 241 7.03 -7.37 17.82
N LEU A 242 5.88 -7.06 17.28
CA LEU A 242 4.81 -8.02 17.05
C LEU A 242 5.25 -9.15 16.11
N LEU A 243 5.99 -8.82 15.06
CA LEU A 243 6.57 -9.80 14.13
C LEU A 243 7.55 -10.72 14.83
N LEU A 244 8.45 -10.19 15.67
CA LEU A 244 9.41 -10.99 16.43
C LEU A 244 8.73 -11.94 17.42
N ASP A 245 7.70 -11.48 18.11
CA ASP A 245 6.91 -12.27 19.04
C ASP A 245 6.15 -13.40 18.33
N PHE A 246 5.65 -13.13 17.12
CA PHE A 246 4.96 -14.12 16.30
C PHE A 246 5.91 -15.18 15.74
N LEU A 247 7.07 -14.76 15.22
CA LEU A 247 8.10 -15.67 14.69
C LEU A 247 8.67 -16.60 15.76
N ASN A 248 8.76 -16.13 16.98
CA ASN A 248 9.21 -16.85 18.17
C ASN A 248 10.45 -17.76 17.89
N ARG A 249 11.50 -17.18 17.27
CA ARG A 249 12.73 -17.90 16.93
C ARG A 249 13.61 -18.11 18.13
N GLU A 250 13.96 -19.38 18.48
CA GLU A 250 14.76 -19.72 19.66
C GLU A 250 16.13 -19.04 19.67
N ASN A 251 16.73 -18.83 18.51
CA ASN A 251 18.06 -18.24 18.34
C ASN A 251 18.05 -16.70 18.23
N ILE A 252 16.89 -16.06 18.28
CA ILE A 252 16.75 -14.61 18.20
C ILE A 252 16.06 -14.10 19.46
N SER A 253 16.63 -13.09 20.07
CA SER A 253 16.02 -12.35 21.18
C SER A 253 15.60 -10.96 20.73
N ALA A 254 14.42 -10.55 21.17
CA ALA A 254 13.90 -9.21 20.93
C ALA A 254 14.19 -8.31 22.13
N VAL A 255 14.97 -7.25 21.94
CA VAL A 255 15.35 -6.29 22.98
C VAL A 255 14.69 -4.93 22.70
N LYS A 256 13.97 -4.39 23.68
CA LYS A 256 13.29 -3.09 23.53
C LYS A 256 14.31 -1.96 23.33
N LEU A 257 14.02 -1.03 22.43
CA LEU A 257 14.80 0.20 22.21
C LEU A 257 14.14 1.35 22.97
N LEU A 258 14.95 2.21 23.56
CA LEU A 258 14.51 3.38 24.33
C LEU A 258 15.27 4.64 23.88
N ASN A 259 14.59 5.79 23.93
CA ASN A 259 15.15 7.11 23.71
C ASN A 259 15.84 7.30 22.33
N PRO A 260 15.12 7.17 21.20
CA PRO A 260 13.68 6.87 21.07
C PRO A 260 13.36 5.39 20.98
N THR A 261 12.07 5.05 21.13
CA THR A 261 11.52 3.78 20.68
C THR A 261 11.02 3.99 19.25
N PRO A 262 11.68 3.43 18.22
CA PRO A 262 11.16 3.53 16.86
C PRO A 262 9.77 2.89 16.77
N SER A 263 8.85 3.53 16.09
CA SER A 263 7.48 3.04 15.97
C SER A 263 6.79 3.56 14.71
N GLN A 264 5.69 2.95 14.36
CA GLN A 264 4.80 3.37 13.27
C GLN A 264 3.34 3.08 13.62
N ASP A 265 2.43 3.83 12.99
CA ASP A 265 1.00 3.58 13.08
C ASP A 265 0.53 2.88 11.79
N ILE A 266 -0.08 1.71 11.94
CA ILE A 266 -0.63 0.93 10.83
C ILE A 266 -2.11 1.24 10.68
N CYS A 267 -2.56 1.40 9.44
CA CYS A 267 -3.94 1.70 9.10
C CYS A 267 -4.41 0.95 7.85
N ILE A 268 -5.72 0.84 7.70
CA ILE A 268 -6.36 0.51 6.43
C ILE A 268 -6.67 1.81 5.70
N ILE A 269 -6.42 1.84 4.40
CA ILE A 269 -6.83 2.93 3.52
C ILE A 269 -7.70 2.41 2.38
N TYR A 270 -8.68 3.21 1.97
CA TYR A 270 -9.55 2.93 0.83
C TYR A 270 -10.13 4.21 0.25
N ARG A 271 -10.65 4.16 -0.98
CA ARG A 271 -11.29 5.32 -1.63
C ARG A 271 -12.75 5.44 -1.22
N THR A 272 -13.15 6.65 -0.80
CA THR A 272 -14.54 6.96 -0.42
C THR A 272 -15.45 7.24 -1.62
N ASP A 273 -14.87 7.67 -2.74
CA ASP A 273 -15.57 8.01 -3.97
C ASP A 273 -15.78 6.80 -4.91
N ARG A 274 -15.30 5.61 -4.51
CA ARG A 274 -15.54 4.34 -5.19
C ARG A 274 -16.51 3.45 -4.42
N PHE A 275 -17.15 2.56 -5.15
CA PHE A 275 -17.98 1.54 -4.53
C PHE A 275 -17.09 0.57 -3.74
N MET A 276 -17.35 0.47 -2.45
CA MET A 276 -16.75 -0.56 -1.60
C MET A 276 -17.63 -1.81 -1.63
N GLY A 277 -17.15 -2.86 -2.30
CA GLY A 277 -17.84 -4.14 -2.37
C GLY A 277 -18.02 -4.81 -1.00
N GLN A 278 -18.96 -5.75 -0.92
CA GLN A 278 -19.24 -6.49 0.32
C GLN A 278 -17.99 -7.25 0.82
N ALA A 279 -17.18 -7.78 -0.10
CA ALA A 279 -15.94 -8.49 0.22
C ALA A 279 -14.94 -7.59 0.98
N ALA A 280 -14.81 -6.33 0.53
CA ALA A 280 -13.93 -5.35 1.18
C ALA A 280 -14.40 -4.99 2.59
N LYS A 281 -15.71 -4.77 2.77
CA LYS A 281 -16.30 -4.48 4.09
C LYS A 281 -16.08 -5.64 5.07
N LEU A 282 -16.39 -6.86 4.63
CA LEU A 282 -16.18 -8.07 5.43
C LEU A 282 -14.71 -8.25 5.80
N PHE A 283 -13.80 -8.00 4.85
CA PHE A 283 -12.37 -8.11 5.11
C PHE A 283 -11.90 -7.10 6.15
N ILE A 284 -12.36 -5.84 6.09
CA ILE A 284 -12.05 -4.81 7.10
C ILE A 284 -12.51 -5.26 8.48
N ASP A 285 -13.74 -5.72 8.62
CA ASP A 285 -14.31 -6.16 9.90
C ASP A 285 -13.53 -7.35 10.48
N VAL A 286 -13.20 -8.34 9.63
CA VAL A 286 -12.45 -9.53 10.04
C VAL A 286 -11.01 -9.15 10.41
N LEU A 287 -10.35 -8.27 9.64
CA LEU A 287 -9.00 -7.80 9.92
C LEU A 287 -8.95 -7.05 11.26
N GLN A 288 -9.86 -6.12 11.51
CA GLN A 288 -9.92 -5.39 12.78
C GLN A 288 -10.10 -6.33 13.98
N THR A 289 -11.02 -7.29 13.86
CA THR A 289 -11.27 -8.30 14.91
C THR A 289 -10.06 -9.18 15.14
N TYR A 290 -9.39 -9.60 14.07
CA TYR A 290 -8.19 -10.44 14.14
C TYR A 290 -7.04 -9.70 14.82
N ILE A 291 -6.73 -8.48 14.38
CA ILE A 291 -5.68 -7.65 14.99
C ILE A 291 -5.94 -7.44 16.48
N GLN A 292 -7.17 -7.09 16.87
CA GLN A 292 -7.51 -6.95 18.28
C GLN A 292 -7.21 -8.22 19.07
N SER A 293 -7.56 -9.39 18.53
CA SER A 293 -7.28 -10.69 19.16
C SER A 293 -5.79 -10.99 19.32
N VAL A 294 -4.98 -10.57 18.35
CA VAL A 294 -3.51 -10.73 18.40
C VAL A 294 -2.92 -9.81 19.46
N MET A 295 -3.33 -8.54 19.49
CA MET A 295 -2.86 -7.56 20.48
C MET A 295 -3.19 -7.99 21.92
N ASP A 296 -4.40 -8.50 22.15
CA ASP A 296 -4.83 -9.00 23.47
C ASP A 296 -3.99 -10.20 23.93
N ARG A 297 -3.61 -11.11 23.02
CA ARG A 297 -2.73 -12.26 23.33
C ARG A 297 -1.32 -11.81 23.71
N THR A 298 -0.76 -10.87 22.94
CA THR A 298 0.58 -10.33 23.17
C THR A 298 0.67 -9.62 24.51
N GLN A 299 -0.35 -8.86 24.90
CA GLN A 299 -0.40 -8.20 26.22
C GLN A 299 -0.45 -9.20 27.38
N ARG A 300 -1.19 -10.31 27.24
CA ARG A 300 -1.25 -11.36 28.28
C ARG A 300 0.04 -12.16 28.43
N SER A 301 0.86 -12.24 27.39
CA SER A 301 2.16 -12.94 27.45
C SER A 301 3.29 -12.10 28.08
N LEU A 302 3.09 -10.79 28.22
CA LEU A 302 4.07 -9.83 28.75
C LEU A 302 3.80 -9.43 30.21
N GLY A 303 2.66 -9.78 30.79
CA GLY A 303 2.29 -9.54 32.19
C GLY A 303 2.44 -10.80 33.05
#